data_2cda172c4a5e04796eea341047f46857
#
_entry.id   2cda172c4a5e04796eea341047f46857
#
_cell.length_a   1.000
_cell.length_b   1.000
_cell.length_c   1.000
_cell.angle_alpha   90.00
_cell.angle_beta   90.00
_cell.angle_gamma   90.00
#
_symmetry.space_group_name_H-M   'P 1'
#
loop_
_entity.id
_entity.type
_entity.pdbx_description
1 polymer ?
#
loop_
_entity_poly.entity_id
_entity_poly.type
_entity_poly.pdbx_seq_one_letter_code
_entity_poly.pdbx_strand_id
1 'polypeptide(L)'
;EGAEAAPAWPSSQHDFSFKFLGLVGLADPPRPEVPAALAEARRAGVRVIMMTGDHPATARAIAQQVGLSERPEILSGAELDALDDQGRRERLGRVDVCARLKPEHKLRLVQWLRAQGEVVAMTGDGVNDAPALKAADVGIAMGERGTDVAREAAALVLLDDSFARILEAIRQGRRIDSNIRKATGFVFAVHIPIIVLALVPPLLHWPVLLLPVHIVLLELLIDPACSIVFEAEPADPDRG
;
A
#
# COMPACT_ATOMS: atom_id res chain seq x y z
N GLU A 1 -57.42 32.12 -23.01
CA GLU A 1 -56.28 32.38 -22.15
C GLU A 1 -55.10 31.65 -22.72
N GLY A 2 -54.22 32.40 -23.46
CA GLY A 2 -53.10 31.84 -24.21
C GLY A 2 -51.98 31.43 -23.30
N ALA A 3 -51.60 30.18 -23.37
CA ALA A 3 -50.29 29.75 -22.83
C ALA A 3 -49.21 30.42 -23.68
N GLU A 4 -48.45 31.37 -23.10
CA GLU A 4 -47.23 31.89 -23.71
C GLU A 4 -46.29 30.71 -23.98
N ALA A 5 -46.02 30.48 -25.27
CA ALA A 5 -45.06 29.43 -25.67
C ALA A 5 -43.69 29.80 -25.03
N ALA A 6 -43.12 28.87 -24.29
CA ALA A 6 -41.79 29.03 -23.73
C ALA A 6 -40.79 29.39 -24.87
N PRO A 7 -39.90 30.37 -24.66
CA PRO A 7 -38.97 30.79 -25.69
C PRO A 7 -38.17 29.59 -26.20
N ALA A 8 -38.16 29.39 -27.51
CA ALA A 8 -37.42 28.32 -28.14
C ALA A 8 -35.93 28.53 -27.84
N TRP A 9 -35.31 27.55 -27.20
CA TRP A 9 -33.88 27.57 -26.91
C TRP A 9 -33.07 27.56 -28.21
N PRO A 10 -31.99 28.37 -28.31
CA PRO A 10 -31.10 28.32 -29.45
C PRO A 10 -30.59 26.92 -29.71
N SER A 11 -30.44 26.56 -31.00
CA SER A 11 -29.98 25.23 -31.40
C SER A 11 -28.50 24.98 -31.17
N SER A 12 -27.71 26.03 -30.99
CA SER A 12 -26.28 25.99 -30.69
C SER A 12 -25.94 26.81 -29.45
N GLN A 13 -24.99 26.33 -28.65
CA GLN A 13 -24.48 27.09 -27.53
C GLN A 13 -23.83 28.44 -27.92
N HIS A 14 -23.40 28.59 -29.18
CA HIS A 14 -22.78 29.81 -29.69
C HIS A 14 -23.82 30.91 -29.98
N ASP A 15 -25.09 30.56 -30.05
CA ASP A 15 -26.19 31.50 -30.35
C ASP A 15 -26.71 32.19 -29.07
N PHE A 16 -26.17 31.85 -27.89
CA PHE A 16 -26.53 32.50 -26.66
C PHE A 16 -25.69 33.77 -26.42
N SER A 17 -26.35 34.81 -25.92
CA SER A 17 -25.66 35.99 -25.41
C SER A 17 -25.26 35.76 -23.95
N PHE A 18 -24.01 35.39 -23.71
CA PHE A 18 -23.52 35.15 -22.36
C PHE A 18 -23.11 36.45 -21.66
N LYS A 19 -23.54 36.57 -20.39
CA LYS A 19 -23.05 37.58 -19.49
C LYS A 19 -22.19 36.95 -18.42
N PHE A 20 -20.96 37.41 -18.27
CA PHE A 20 -20.10 36.95 -17.19
C PHE A 20 -20.69 37.37 -15.83
N LEU A 21 -21.02 36.40 -15.00
CA LEU A 21 -21.60 36.63 -13.66
C LEU A 21 -20.55 36.46 -12.56
N GLY A 22 -19.51 35.66 -12.78
CA GLY A 22 -18.49 35.40 -11.78
C GLY A 22 -17.81 34.03 -11.98
N LEU A 23 -16.97 33.68 -11.03
CA LEU A 23 -16.28 32.39 -10.96
C LEU A 23 -16.83 31.61 -9.78
N VAL A 24 -17.02 30.31 -9.97
CA VAL A 24 -17.38 29.36 -8.91
C VAL A 24 -16.21 28.42 -8.73
N GLY A 25 -15.67 28.37 -7.53
CA GLY A 25 -14.65 27.41 -7.14
C GLY A 25 -15.31 26.18 -6.51
N LEU A 26 -14.96 24.99 -7.02
CA LEU A 26 -15.35 23.72 -6.41
C LEU A 26 -14.11 23.10 -5.77
N ALA A 27 -14.23 22.72 -4.49
CA ALA A 27 -13.15 22.07 -3.76
C ALA A 27 -13.70 20.84 -3.04
N ASP A 28 -12.97 19.73 -3.15
CA ASP A 28 -13.18 18.53 -2.33
C ASP A 28 -12.07 18.50 -1.27
N PRO A 29 -12.36 18.79 0.00
CA PRO A 29 -11.32 18.85 1.02
C PRO A 29 -10.77 17.46 1.31
N PRO A 30 -9.46 17.35 1.61
CA PRO A 30 -8.88 16.09 2.07
C PRO A 30 -9.55 15.60 3.35
N ARG A 31 -9.61 14.30 3.52
CA ARG A 31 -10.14 13.69 4.75
C ARG A 31 -9.29 14.09 5.96
N PRO A 32 -9.90 14.38 7.11
CA PRO A 32 -9.19 14.89 8.31
C PRO A 32 -8.11 13.95 8.85
N GLU A 33 -8.27 12.64 8.67
CA GLU A 33 -7.34 11.62 9.15
C GLU A 33 -6.07 11.48 8.30
N VAL A 34 -6.07 11.95 7.05
CA VAL A 34 -4.96 11.74 6.10
C VAL A 34 -3.64 12.35 6.59
N PRO A 35 -3.58 13.59 7.13
CA PRO A 35 -2.31 14.15 7.61
C PRO A 35 -1.66 13.31 8.71
N ALA A 36 -2.45 12.83 9.67
CA ALA A 36 -1.95 11.98 10.75
C ALA A 36 -1.42 10.64 10.21
N ALA A 37 -2.16 10.04 9.28
CA ALA A 37 -1.76 8.80 8.64
C ALA A 37 -0.48 8.95 7.82
N LEU A 38 -0.30 10.04 7.06
CA LEU A 38 0.94 10.31 6.32
C LEU A 38 2.15 10.52 7.24
N ALA A 39 1.95 11.20 8.37
CA ALA A 39 2.99 11.36 9.38
C ALA A 39 3.42 10.00 10.00
N GLU A 40 2.45 9.12 10.21
CA GLU A 40 2.69 7.76 10.71
C GLU A 40 3.39 6.89 9.66
N ALA A 41 2.96 6.92 8.39
CA ALA A 41 3.62 6.23 7.28
C ALA A 41 5.11 6.60 7.20
N ARG A 42 5.41 7.90 7.32
CA ARG A 42 6.78 8.40 7.31
C ARG A 42 7.60 7.87 8.50
N ARG A 43 7.02 7.83 9.71
CA ARG A 43 7.67 7.25 10.90
C ARG A 43 7.93 5.76 10.73
N ALA A 44 7.03 5.07 10.06
CA ALA A 44 7.17 3.66 9.73
C ALA A 44 8.13 3.38 8.53
N GLY A 45 8.80 4.41 8.00
CA GLY A 45 9.71 4.27 6.86
C GLY A 45 8.99 3.97 5.54
N VAL A 46 7.67 4.18 5.46
CA VAL A 46 6.89 4.00 4.24
C VAL A 46 6.89 5.29 3.45
N ARG A 47 7.41 5.24 2.23
CA ARG A 47 7.36 6.33 1.29
C ARG A 47 5.99 6.37 0.61
N VAL A 48 5.37 7.54 0.60
CA VAL A 48 4.07 7.74 -0.06
C VAL A 48 4.26 8.62 -1.29
N ILE A 49 3.76 8.18 -2.44
CA ILE A 49 3.74 8.93 -3.70
C ILE A 49 2.27 9.15 -4.09
N MET A 50 1.86 10.41 -4.24
CA MET A 50 0.52 10.73 -4.71
C MET A 50 0.46 10.65 -6.24
N MET A 51 -0.46 9.86 -6.77
CA MET A 51 -0.69 9.71 -8.21
C MET A 51 -2.08 10.23 -8.58
N THR A 52 -2.13 11.26 -9.43
CA THR A 52 -3.41 11.90 -9.81
C THR A 52 -3.46 12.27 -11.29
N GLY A 53 -4.68 12.32 -11.83
CA GLY A 53 -4.96 12.92 -13.16
C GLY A 53 -5.06 14.45 -13.13
N ASP A 54 -5.08 15.07 -11.95
CA ASP A 54 -5.27 16.50 -11.76
C ASP A 54 -4.09 17.33 -12.27
N HIS A 55 -4.35 18.65 -12.36
CA HIS A 55 -3.32 19.60 -12.73
C HIS A 55 -2.21 19.69 -11.66
N PRO A 56 -0.92 19.84 -12.06
CA PRO A 56 0.20 19.91 -11.12
C PRO A 56 0.04 20.93 -9.99
N ALA A 57 -0.57 22.10 -10.28
CA ALA A 57 -0.81 23.12 -9.27
C ALA A 57 -1.80 22.67 -8.20
N THR A 58 -2.89 22.00 -8.60
CA THR A 58 -3.89 21.41 -7.69
C THR A 58 -3.25 20.30 -6.85
N ALA A 59 -2.54 19.40 -7.50
CA ALA A 59 -1.84 18.30 -6.84
C ALA A 59 -0.80 18.80 -5.81
N ARG A 60 -0.08 19.88 -6.13
CA ARG A 60 0.84 20.54 -5.21
C ARG A 60 0.13 21.08 -3.97
N ALA A 61 -0.98 21.80 -4.17
CA ALA A 61 -1.74 22.37 -3.07
C ALA A 61 -2.29 21.29 -2.13
N ILE A 62 -2.83 20.21 -2.69
CA ILE A 62 -3.33 19.05 -1.89
C ILE A 62 -2.18 18.39 -1.13
N ALA A 63 -1.05 18.11 -1.79
CA ALA A 63 0.10 17.48 -1.15
C ALA A 63 0.65 18.30 0.03
N GLN A 64 0.68 19.63 -0.09
CA GLN A 64 1.05 20.53 1.00
C GLN A 64 0.01 20.53 2.11
N GLN A 65 -1.27 20.60 1.77
CA GLN A 65 -2.38 20.63 2.71
C GLN A 65 -2.44 19.36 3.58
N VAL A 66 -2.17 18.18 2.98
CA VAL A 66 -2.15 16.91 3.72
C VAL A 66 -0.81 16.64 4.41
N GLY A 67 0.17 17.52 4.28
CA GLY A 67 1.48 17.34 4.89
C GLY A 67 2.35 16.25 4.25
N LEU A 68 2.08 15.89 2.98
CA LEU A 68 2.90 14.93 2.25
C LEU A 68 4.33 15.45 2.05
N SER A 69 4.48 16.73 1.72
CA SER A 69 5.77 17.43 1.63
C SER A 69 5.52 18.95 1.72
N GLU A 70 6.42 19.70 2.35
CA GLU A 70 6.36 21.17 2.35
C GLU A 70 6.67 21.76 0.96
N ARG A 71 7.56 21.09 0.23
CA ARG A 71 7.96 21.45 -1.14
C ARG A 71 7.88 20.23 -2.05
N PRO A 72 6.64 19.81 -2.43
CA PRO A 72 6.46 18.60 -3.20
C PRO A 72 7.20 18.63 -4.53
N GLU A 73 8.02 17.61 -4.76
CA GLU A 73 8.60 17.38 -6.08
C GLU A 73 7.56 16.72 -6.97
N ILE A 74 7.22 17.40 -8.08
CA ILE A 74 6.16 16.97 -8.99
C ILE A 74 6.75 16.48 -10.29
N LEU A 75 6.22 15.38 -10.78
CA LEU A 75 6.51 14.81 -12.09
C LEU A 75 5.19 14.67 -12.87
N SER A 76 5.11 15.28 -14.03
CA SER A 76 3.93 15.12 -14.90
C SER A 76 4.04 13.86 -15.77
N GLY A 77 2.87 13.35 -16.24
CA GLY A 77 2.84 12.22 -17.15
C GLY A 77 3.63 12.46 -18.45
N ALA A 78 3.61 13.69 -18.97
CA ALA A 78 4.38 14.06 -20.16
C ALA A 78 5.91 14.06 -19.91
N GLU A 79 6.34 14.56 -18.75
CA GLU A 79 7.76 14.48 -18.35
C GLU A 79 8.17 13.03 -18.14
N LEU A 80 7.33 12.20 -17.52
CA LEU A 80 7.59 10.77 -17.33
C LEU A 80 7.80 10.03 -18.65
N ASP A 81 7.04 10.37 -19.69
CA ASP A 81 7.17 9.79 -21.02
C ASP A 81 8.46 10.25 -21.74
N ALA A 82 8.95 11.43 -21.43
CA ALA A 82 10.16 11.99 -22.03
C ALA A 82 11.46 11.51 -21.37
N LEU A 83 11.41 10.95 -20.16
CA LEU A 83 12.59 10.50 -19.43
C LEU A 83 13.12 9.17 -19.97
N ASP A 84 14.44 9.10 -20.10
CA ASP A 84 15.15 7.83 -20.25
C ASP A 84 15.19 7.04 -18.94
N ASP A 85 15.74 5.84 -18.95
CA ASP A 85 15.78 4.97 -17.78
C ASP A 85 16.58 5.55 -16.62
N GLN A 86 17.67 6.28 -16.90
CA GLN A 86 18.48 6.91 -15.86
C GLN A 86 17.75 8.11 -15.25
N GLY A 87 17.25 9.03 -16.06
CA GLY A 87 16.47 10.18 -15.60
C GLY A 87 15.22 9.75 -14.82
N ARG A 88 14.60 8.65 -15.23
CA ARG A 88 13.46 8.07 -14.52
C ARG A 88 13.84 7.58 -13.13
N ARG A 89 14.97 6.88 -12.97
CA ARG A 89 15.49 6.45 -11.66
C ARG A 89 15.73 7.62 -10.72
N GLU A 90 16.42 8.65 -11.22
CA GLU A 90 16.74 9.83 -10.42
C GLU A 90 15.50 10.61 -9.99
N ARG A 91 14.57 10.84 -10.92
CA ARG A 91 13.35 11.61 -10.66
C ARG A 91 12.39 10.84 -9.75
N LEU A 92 12.12 9.57 -10.02
CA LEU A 92 11.22 8.77 -9.20
C LEU A 92 11.80 8.46 -7.81
N GLY A 93 13.11 8.50 -7.64
CA GLY A 93 13.76 8.41 -6.32
C GLY A 93 13.38 9.56 -5.38
N ARG A 94 12.97 10.72 -5.89
CA ARG A 94 12.70 11.94 -5.11
C ARG A 94 11.27 12.46 -5.22
N VAL A 95 10.50 12.00 -6.22
CA VAL A 95 9.16 12.53 -6.49
C VAL A 95 8.20 12.25 -5.33
N ASP A 96 7.41 13.26 -4.99
CA ASP A 96 6.31 13.15 -4.02
C ASP A 96 4.96 13.00 -4.72
N VAL A 97 4.83 13.62 -5.90
CA VAL A 97 3.56 13.71 -6.62
C VAL A 97 3.75 13.45 -8.10
N CYS A 98 3.01 12.51 -8.65
CA CYS A 98 2.86 12.30 -10.08
C CYS A 98 1.49 12.86 -10.54
N ALA A 99 1.52 13.91 -11.39
CA ALA A 99 0.34 14.64 -11.82
C ALA A 99 0.03 14.44 -13.31
N ARG A 100 -1.21 14.71 -13.75
CA ARG A 100 -1.65 14.52 -15.14
C ARG A 100 -1.35 13.12 -15.66
N LEU A 101 -1.49 12.12 -14.80
CA LEU A 101 -1.27 10.73 -15.17
C LEU A 101 -2.47 10.17 -15.94
N LYS A 102 -2.17 9.36 -16.96
CA LYS A 102 -3.09 8.44 -17.58
C LYS A 102 -3.08 7.09 -16.84
N PRO A 103 -4.09 6.23 -17.01
CA PRO A 103 -4.10 4.89 -16.39
C PRO A 103 -2.84 4.07 -16.68
N GLU A 104 -2.32 4.14 -17.91
CA GLU A 104 -1.10 3.44 -18.34
C GLU A 104 0.14 3.90 -17.56
N HIS A 105 0.21 5.19 -17.22
CA HIS A 105 1.32 5.73 -16.41
C HIS A 105 1.32 5.15 -15.00
N LYS A 106 0.14 4.97 -14.37
CA LYS A 106 0.03 4.37 -13.04
C LYS A 106 0.55 2.93 -13.04
N LEU A 107 0.15 2.13 -14.02
CA LEU A 107 0.64 0.76 -14.21
C LEU A 107 2.16 0.71 -14.39
N ARG A 108 2.70 1.54 -15.31
CA ARG A 108 4.14 1.62 -15.59
C ARG A 108 4.95 2.04 -14.36
N LEU A 109 4.45 2.99 -13.57
CA LEU A 109 5.10 3.43 -12.33
C LEU A 109 5.19 2.30 -11.31
N VAL A 110 4.11 1.56 -11.10
CA VAL A 110 4.09 0.39 -10.20
C VAL A 110 5.08 -0.67 -10.67
N GLN A 111 5.03 -1.06 -11.94
CA GLN A 111 5.93 -2.06 -12.52
C GLN A 111 7.39 -1.62 -12.42
N TRP A 112 7.65 -0.35 -12.65
CA TRP A 112 8.99 0.19 -12.59
C TRP A 112 9.55 0.21 -11.15
N LEU A 113 8.77 0.65 -10.16
CA LEU A 113 9.18 0.63 -8.74
C LEU A 113 9.48 -0.80 -8.28
N ARG A 114 8.65 -1.78 -8.64
CA ARG A 114 8.88 -3.20 -8.36
C ARG A 114 10.16 -3.72 -9.01
N ALA A 115 10.45 -3.32 -10.25
CA ALA A 115 11.68 -3.69 -10.94
C ALA A 115 12.95 -3.10 -10.28
N GLN A 116 12.82 -2.06 -9.45
CA GLN A 116 13.90 -1.53 -8.62
C GLN A 116 14.07 -2.28 -7.28
N GLY A 117 13.23 -3.28 -7.00
CA GLY A 117 13.26 -4.04 -5.75
C GLY A 117 12.43 -3.42 -4.63
N GLU A 118 11.64 -2.38 -4.92
CA GLU A 118 10.71 -1.80 -3.95
C GLU A 118 9.48 -2.69 -3.76
N VAL A 119 9.00 -2.79 -2.52
CA VAL A 119 7.71 -3.41 -2.22
C VAL A 119 6.63 -2.34 -2.35
N VAL A 120 5.78 -2.51 -3.36
CA VAL A 120 4.81 -1.48 -3.76
C VAL A 120 3.40 -1.85 -3.30
N ALA A 121 2.82 -1.00 -2.45
CA ALA A 121 1.38 -0.98 -2.21
C ALA A 121 0.72 0.09 -3.09
N MET A 122 -0.31 -0.28 -3.83
CA MET A 122 -1.09 0.63 -4.68
C MET A 122 -2.51 0.75 -4.15
N THR A 123 -2.97 1.99 -3.94
CA THR A 123 -4.37 2.26 -3.59
C THR A 123 -5.12 2.84 -4.78
N GLY A 124 -6.37 2.43 -4.97
CA GLY A 124 -7.22 2.96 -6.02
C GLY A 124 -8.69 2.63 -5.79
N ASP A 125 -9.56 3.39 -6.45
CA ASP A 125 -11.02 3.27 -6.33
C ASP A 125 -11.70 3.03 -7.69
N GLY A 126 -11.04 3.34 -8.79
CA GLY A 126 -11.60 3.33 -10.13
C GLY A 126 -11.22 2.11 -10.98
N VAL A 127 -12.01 1.89 -12.03
CA VAL A 127 -11.74 0.89 -13.09
C VAL A 127 -10.36 1.13 -13.73
N ASN A 128 -9.96 2.40 -13.83
CA ASN A 128 -8.69 2.82 -14.42
C ASN A 128 -7.48 2.42 -13.56
N ASP A 129 -7.67 2.14 -12.29
CA ASP A 129 -6.62 1.74 -11.35
C ASP A 129 -6.43 0.22 -11.29
N ALA A 130 -7.41 -0.57 -11.74
CA ALA A 130 -7.40 -2.02 -11.63
C ALA A 130 -6.14 -2.68 -12.22
N PRO A 131 -5.59 -2.29 -13.38
CA PRO A 131 -4.33 -2.84 -13.87
C PRO A 131 -3.14 -2.55 -12.95
N ALA A 132 -3.07 -1.35 -12.36
CA ALA A 132 -2.01 -0.96 -11.43
C ALA A 132 -2.16 -1.66 -10.07
N LEU A 133 -3.40 -1.80 -9.56
CA LEU A 133 -3.72 -2.58 -8.35
C LEU A 133 -3.26 -4.03 -8.48
N LYS A 134 -3.56 -4.67 -9.60
CA LYS A 134 -3.17 -6.05 -9.88
C LYS A 134 -1.65 -6.22 -10.07
N ALA A 135 -0.98 -5.20 -10.58
CA ALA A 135 0.47 -5.23 -10.80
C ALA A 135 1.29 -4.94 -9.55
N ALA A 136 0.71 -4.34 -8.53
CA ALA A 136 1.37 -4.05 -7.25
C ALA A 136 1.62 -5.33 -6.44
N ASP A 137 2.56 -5.29 -5.47
CA ASP A 137 2.74 -6.37 -4.51
C ASP A 137 1.53 -6.46 -3.57
N VAL A 138 0.96 -5.30 -3.21
CA VAL A 138 -0.29 -5.21 -2.45
C VAL A 138 -1.22 -4.21 -3.12
N GLY A 139 -2.21 -4.67 -3.89
CA GLY A 139 -3.30 -3.85 -4.39
C GLY A 139 -4.34 -3.61 -3.29
N ILE A 140 -4.75 -2.37 -3.08
CA ILE A 140 -5.70 -1.97 -2.03
C ILE A 140 -6.84 -1.18 -2.67
N ALA A 141 -8.05 -1.70 -2.62
CA ALA A 141 -9.24 -1.02 -3.13
C ALA A 141 -10.05 -0.38 -2.00
N MET A 142 -10.72 0.72 -2.34
CA MET A 142 -11.73 1.33 -1.47
C MET A 142 -13.00 0.49 -1.48
N GLY A 143 -13.61 0.27 -0.32
CA GLY A 143 -14.79 -0.60 -0.18
C GLY A 143 -16.08 0.14 -0.50
N GLU A 144 -16.26 1.35 0.03
CA GLU A 144 -17.47 2.15 -0.18
C GLU A 144 -17.47 2.84 -1.54
N ARG A 145 -16.38 3.51 -1.90
CA ARG A 145 -16.25 4.27 -3.16
C ARG A 145 -15.67 3.46 -4.31
N GLY A 146 -15.02 2.33 -4.01
CA GLY A 146 -14.37 1.49 -5.02
C GLY A 146 -15.36 0.82 -5.95
N THR A 147 -15.02 0.77 -7.23
CA THR A 147 -15.77 -0.02 -8.22
C THR A 147 -15.57 -1.51 -7.98
N ASP A 148 -16.52 -2.33 -8.43
CA ASP A 148 -16.40 -3.81 -8.35
C ASP A 148 -15.12 -4.30 -9.02
N VAL A 149 -14.75 -3.69 -10.15
CA VAL A 149 -13.53 -4.02 -10.89
C VAL A 149 -12.27 -3.73 -10.06
N ALA A 150 -12.24 -2.61 -9.33
CA ALA A 150 -11.11 -2.28 -8.47
C ALA A 150 -11.03 -3.25 -7.27
N ARG A 151 -12.17 -3.57 -6.65
CA ARG A 151 -12.26 -4.54 -5.55
C ARG A 151 -11.81 -5.94 -5.97
N GLU A 152 -12.19 -6.37 -7.17
CA GLU A 152 -11.81 -7.69 -7.71
C GLU A 152 -10.33 -7.77 -8.10
N ALA A 153 -9.73 -6.65 -8.49
CA ALA A 153 -8.30 -6.57 -8.82
C ALA A 153 -7.39 -6.46 -7.60
N ALA A 154 -7.92 -6.08 -6.44
CA ALA A 154 -7.15 -5.79 -5.24
C ALA A 154 -6.94 -7.02 -4.36
N ALA A 155 -5.82 -7.06 -3.64
CA ALA A 155 -5.53 -8.07 -2.61
C ALA A 155 -6.18 -7.73 -1.26
N LEU A 156 -6.46 -6.44 -1.01
CA LEU A 156 -7.08 -5.91 0.19
C LEU A 156 -8.21 -4.95 -0.17
N VAL A 157 -9.28 -4.96 0.62
CA VAL A 157 -10.38 -4.00 0.49
C VAL A 157 -10.59 -3.28 1.81
N LEU A 158 -10.54 -1.95 1.79
CA LEU A 158 -10.78 -1.10 2.96
C LEU A 158 -12.26 -0.83 3.10
N LEU A 159 -12.91 -1.48 4.05
CA LEU A 159 -14.37 -1.42 4.21
C LEU A 159 -14.91 -0.02 4.53
N ASP A 160 -14.12 0.79 5.25
CA ASP A 160 -14.45 2.16 5.67
C ASP A 160 -13.71 3.23 4.86
N ASP A 161 -13.05 2.85 3.78
CA ASP A 161 -12.20 3.71 2.93
C ASP A 161 -11.13 4.51 3.70
N SER A 162 -10.78 4.12 4.92
CA SER A 162 -9.84 4.85 5.76
C SER A 162 -8.39 4.51 5.43
N PHE A 163 -7.62 5.52 5.02
CA PHE A 163 -6.18 5.36 4.75
C PHE A 163 -5.40 4.94 6.01
N ALA A 164 -5.87 5.29 7.19
CA ALA A 164 -5.24 4.89 8.46
C ALA A 164 -5.22 3.37 8.66
N ARG A 165 -6.20 2.63 8.11
CA ARG A 165 -6.25 1.17 8.17
C ARG A 165 -5.10 0.49 7.43
N ILE A 166 -4.57 1.14 6.39
CA ILE A 166 -3.39 0.62 5.67
C ILE A 166 -2.19 0.55 6.62
N LEU A 167 -2.01 1.58 7.43
CA LEU A 167 -0.89 1.63 8.39
C LEU A 167 -1.07 0.65 9.55
N GLU A 168 -2.30 0.47 9.99
CA GLU A 168 -2.63 -0.57 10.97
C GLU A 168 -2.29 -1.97 10.41
N ALA A 169 -2.65 -2.25 9.16
CA ALA A 169 -2.31 -3.50 8.49
C ALA A 169 -0.79 -3.70 8.33
N ILE A 170 -0.04 -2.63 8.01
CA ILE A 170 1.43 -2.67 7.93
C ILE A 170 2.04 -3.01 9.31
N ARG A 171 1.58 -2.35 10.37
CA ARG A 171 2.06 -2.64 11.74
C ARG A 171 1.78 -4.08 12.14
N GLN A 172 0.57 -4.56 11.85
CA GLN A 172 0.18 -5.94 12.13
C GLN A 172 1.04 -6.94 11.35
N GLY A 173 1.28 -6.67 10.05
CA GLY A 173 2.14 -7.50 9.20
C GLY A 173 3.58 -7.56 9.72
N ARG A 174 4.16 -6.44 10.14
CA ARG A 174 5.51 -6.40 10.75
C ARG A 174 5.59 -7.19 12.06
N ARG A 175 4.54 -7.09 12.89
CA ARG A 175 4.43 -7.89 14.12
C ARG A 175 4.42 -9.38 13.81
N ILE A 176 3.59 -9.80 12.84
CA ILE A 176 3.51 -11.20 12.41
C ILE A 176 4.85 -11.68 11.87
N ASP A 177 5.53 -10.92 11.00
CA ASP A 177 6.85 -11.28 10.48
C ASP A 177 7.88 -11.44 11.61
N SER A 178 7.92 -10.51 12.56
CA SER A 178 8.79 -10.60 13.74
C SER A 178 8.53 -11.87 14.55
N ASN A 179 7.26 -12.17 14.81
CA ASN A 179 6.88 -13.35 15.59
C ASN A 179 7.21 -14.65 14.84
N ILE A 180 7.00 -14.71 13.52
CA ILE A 180 7.40 -15.87 12.71
C ILE A 180 8.91 -16.07 12.75
N ARG A 181 9.72 -15.02 12.65
CA ARG A 181 11.18 -15.11 12.73
C ARG A 181 11.64 -15.64 14.08
N LYS A 182 11.05 -15.14 15.19
CA LYS A 182 11.35 -15.60 16.53
C LYS A 182 10.95 -17.08 16.72
N ALA A 183 9.75 -17.45 16.28
CA ALA A 183 9.28 -18.83 16.34
C ALA A 183 10.19 -19.77 15.53
N THR A 184 10.57 -19.37 14.31
CA THR A 184 11.49 -20.14 13.46
C THR A 184 12.85 -20.32 14.14
N GLY A 185 13.41 -19.24 14.72
CA GLY A 185 14.66 -19.30 15.48
C GLY A 185 14.58 -20.26 16.68
N PHE A 186 13.47 -20.21 17.41
CA PHE A 186 13.22 -21.13 18.53
C PHE A 186 13.13 -22.58 18.07
N VAL A 187 12.38 -22.86 17.00
CA VAL A 187 12.26 -24.21 16.42
C VAL A 187 13.63 -24.76 16.09
N PHE A 188 14.48 -24.01 15.40
CA PHE A 188 15.86 -24.45 15.13
C PHE A 188 16.69 -24.66 16.39
N ALA A 189 16.60 -23.77 17.36
CA ALA A 189 17.34 -23.86 18.61
C ALA A 189 17.01 -25.13 19.42
N VAL A 190 15.77 -25.60 19.33
CA VAL A 190 15.32 -26.83 20.02
C VAL A 190 15.60 -28.08 19.18
N HIS A 191 15.33 -28.06 17.88
CA HIS A 191 15.46 -29.26 17.03
C HIS A 191 16.91 -29.64 16.72
N ILE A 192 17.84 -28.68 16.59
CA ILE A 192 19.25 -28.99 16.32
C ILE A 192 19.86 -29.89 17.44
N PRO A 193 19.72 -29.56 18.73
CA PRO A 193 20.19 -30.46 19.81
C PRO A 193 19.52 -31.83 19.80
N ILE A 194 18.21 -31.90 19.52
CA ILE A 194 17.49 -33.18 19.46
C ILE A 194 18.06 -34.06 18.33
N ILE A 195 18.27 -33.49 17.15
CA ILE A 195 18.87 -34.17 16.00
C ILE A 195 20.29 -34.68 16.35
N VAL A 196 21.11 -33.83 16.97
CA VAL A 196 22.45 -34.20 17.39
C VAL A 196 22.42 -35.36 18.40
N LEU A 197 21.57 -35.29 19.42
CA LEU A 197 21.44 -36.34 20.41
C LEU A 197 20.83 -37.64 19.88
N ALA A 198 20.03 -37.56 18.80
CA ALA A 198 19.48 -38.74 18.15
C ALA A 198 20.48 -39.43 17.20
N LEU A 199 21.33 -38.67 16.48
CA LEU A 199 22.22 -39.18 15.43
C LEU A 199 23.64 -39.49 15.93
N VAL A 200 24.22 -38.64 16.78
CA VAL A 200 25.64 -38.76 17.16
C VAL A 200 25.92 -40.04 17.97
N PRO A 201 25.13 -40.43 18.98
CA PRO A 201 25.39 -41.61 19.77
C PRO A 201 25.41 -42.90 18.94
N PRO A 202 24.43 -43.20 18.05
CA PRO A 202 24.48 -44.37 17.18
C PRO A 202 25.68 -44.38 16.25
N LEU A 203 26.07 -43.20 15.68
CA LEU A 203 27.24 -43.11 14.79
C LEU A 203 28.54 -43.41 15.50
N LEU A 204 28.64 -43.09 16.79
CA LEU A 204 29.81 -43.37 17.63
C LEU A 204 29.73 -44.73 18.35
N HIS A 205 28.73 -45.55 18.04
CA HIS A 205 28.47 -46.86 18.71
C HIS A 205 28.20 -46.69 20.21
N TRP A 206 27.65 -45.54 20.63
CA TRP A 206 27.21 -45.28 22.00
C TRP A 206 25.78 -45.77 22.20
N PRO A 207 25.31 -45.94 23.44
CA PRO A 207 23.93 -46.24 23.74
C PRO A 207 22.98 -45.13 23.20
N VAL A 208 21.83 -45.55 22.63
CA VAL A 208 20.81 -44.61 22.16
C VAL A 208 20.25 -43.81 23.35
N LEU A 209 20.43 -42.49 23.32
CA LEU A 209 19.99 -41.57 24.37
C LEU A 209 18.53 -41.17 24.21
N LEU A 210 18.07 -40.98 22.98
CA LEU A 210 16.71 -40.59 22.66
C LEU A 210 16.01 -41.68 21.85
N LEU A 211 14.98 -42.28 22.44
CA LEU A 211 14.07 -43.18 21.73
C LEU A 211 13.03 -42.36 20.95
N PRO A 212 12.44 -42.90 19.87
CA PRO A 212 11.39 -42.21 19.11
C PRO A 212 10.23 -41.69 19.96
N VAL A 213 9.86 -42.43 21.00
CA VAL A 213 8.80 -42.04 21.95
C VAL A 213 9.16 -40.76 22.72
N HIS A 214 10.46 -40.57 23.07
CA HIS A 214 10.91 -39.34 23.75
C HIS A 214 10.85 -38.13 22.82
N ILE A 215 11.18 -38.32 21.55
CA ILE A 215 11.11 -37.24 20.54
C ILE A 215 9.67 -36.82 20.34
N VAL A 216 8.74 -37.75 20.14
CA VAL A 216 7.30 -37.45 19.99
C VAL A 216 6.74 -36.74 21.21
N LEU A 217 7.13 -37.14 22.43
CA LEU A 217 6.70 -36.48 23.66
C LEU A 217 7.23 -35.04 23.74
N LEU A 218 8.48 -34.81 23.37
CA LEU A 218 9.09 -33.47 23.33
C LEU A 218 8.37 -32.57 22.33
N GLU A 219 8.11 -33.06 21.12
CA GLU A 219 7.38 -32.30 20.10
C GLU A 219 5.97 -31.95 20.55
N LEU A 220 5.25 -32.90 21.16
CA LEU A 220 3.91 -32.68 21.70
C LEU A 220 3.85 -31.58 22.76
N LEU A 221 4.94 -31.35 23.51
CA LEU A 221 5.03 -30.29 24.53
C LEU A 221 5.54 -28.96 23.93
N ILE A 222 6.50 -29.03 23.01
CA ILE A 222 7.20 -27.86 22.46
C ILE A 222 6.31 -27.10 21.48
N ASP A 223 5.64 -27.79 20.55
CA ASP A 223 4.85 -27.14 19.49
C ASP A 223 3.71 -26.28 20.02
N PRO A 224 2.83 -26.77 20.92
CA PRO A 224 1.77 -25.95 21.49
C PRO A 224 2.31 -24.78 22.33
N ALA A 225 3.39 -25.00 23.11
CA ALA A 225 4.00 -23.96 23.91
C ALA A 225 4.58 -22.85 23.03
N CYS A 226 5.27 -23.20 21.94
CA CYS A 226 5.80 -22.28 20.96
C CYS A 226 4.69 -21.44 20.32
N SER A 227 3.61 -22.07 19.85
CA SER A 227 2.46 -21.39 19.23
C SER A 227 1.86 -20.35 20.16
N ILE A 228 1.53 -20.73 21.39
CA ILE A 228 0.88 -19.84 22.35
C ILE A 228 1.76 -18.65 22.73
N VAL A 229 3.06 -18.88 22.98
CA VAL A 229 3.98 -17.83 23.42
C VAL A 229 4.23 -16.81 22.31
N PHE A 230 4.52 -17.26 21.09
CA PHE A 230 4.88 -16.35 20.00
C PHE A 230 3.66 -15.67 19.35
N GLU A 231 2.47 -16.26 19.42
CA GLU A 231 1.24 -15.61 18.97
C GLU A 231 0.84 -14.45 19.90
N ALA A 232 1.04 -14.61 21.21
CA ALA A 232 0.70 -13.62 22.23
C ALA A 232 1.73 -12.49 22.38
N GLU A 233 2.92 -12.62 21.78
CA GLU A 233 4.01 -11.65 21.99
C GLU A 233 3.67 -10.28 21.38
N PRO A 234 3.79 -9.18 22.15
CA PRO A 234 3.55 -7.83 21.62
C PRO A 234 4.62 -7.43 20.59
N ALA A 235 4.28 -6.46 19.75
CA ALA A 235 5.21 -5.90 18.77
C ALA A 235 6.45 -5.33 19.47
N ASP A 236 7.63 -5.58 18.88
CA ASP A 236 8.89 -5.02 19.34
C ASP A 236 8.91 -3.50 19.05
N PRO A 237 9.00 -2.63 20.07
CA PRO A 237 8.96 -1.17 19.88
C PRO A 237 10.16 -0.63 19.09
N ASP A 238 11.29 -1.34 19.05
CA ASP A 238 12.52 -0.88 18.39
C ASP A 238 12.60 -1.27 16.89
N ARG A 239 11.60 -1.96 16.34
CA ARG A 239 11.52 -2.39 14.94
C ARG A 239 10.32 -1.84 14.18
N GLY A 240 9.75 -0.74 14.68
CA GLY A 240 8.63 -0.02 14.04
C GLY A 240 9.06 0.93 12.94
#